data_94e942f6ea394eb2b958f90dbc006564
#
_entry.id   94e942f6ea394eb2b958f90dbc006564
#
_cell.length_a   1.000
_cell.length_b   1.000
_cell.length_c   1.000
_cell.angle_alpha   90.00
_cell.angle_beta   90.00
_cell.angle_gamma   90.00
#
_symmetry.space_group_name_H-M   'P 1'
#
loop_
_entity.id
_entity.type
_entity.pdbx_description
1 polymer ?
#
loop_
_entity_poly.entity_id
_entity_poly.type
_entity_poly.pdbx_seq_one_letter_code
_entity_poly.pdbx_strand_id
1 'polypeptide(L)'
;VQPMNLAARASSLLAASCCTLALSTTAAYGAIGNEDNKTSSGSSGSASGNTLTASATTTHIKVTQSGGSTARSSTKPLAPVDPNWQPPACWYEPVASPQQLKGAVDRLKKNPNADLVPVTPTLSWGEQLMLDHYEKGKAENSSGAGFKDYNLGKDGMFWRGVINKNRANDVESYDCERTLFWQNAKTLPEDKHAPTPDVLAAYAYDKINVPQTRIELKPAIKSTVNAPTWVWLDKAKFNEVTVRAELPEAGVWAETTAKPVALHVDPGTSDSETSPSSGDCAINADGSIGTPYTKGDAYKSPPCGVTYLRARGAQPYQLKASITWQISWEGSGGAKGDLPDGTFETTKAMAVQEIQAVNR
;
A
#
# COMPACT_ATOMS: atom_id res chain seq x y z
N VAL A 1 76.73 -18.72 -2.63
CA VAL A 1 77.26 -17.66 -1.79
C VAL A 1 76.19 -16.58 -1.64
N GLN A 2 75.72 -16.48 -0.41
CA GLN A 2 74.83 -15.46 0.20
C GLN A 2 75.46 -14.06 0.13
N PRO A 3 74.80 -12.97 0.61
CA PRO A 3 73.50 -12.83 1.30
C PRO A 3 72.60 -11.63 0.91
N MET A 4 71.39 -11.73 1.34
CA MET A 4 70.51 -10.77 2.03
C MET A 4 70.77 -9.27 1.94
N ASN A 5 69.72 -8.51 1.68
CA ASN A 5 69.23 -7.52 2.64
C ASN A 5 67.77 -7.05 2.35
N LEU A 6 67.01 -7.05 3.42
CA LEU A 6 65.68 -6.46 3.58
C LEU A 6 65.75 -4.93 3.42
N ALA A 7 64.79 -4.34 2.75
CA ALA A 7 64.30 -3.00 3.09
C ALA A 7 62.80 -2.92 2.80
N ALA A 8 62.03 -2.94 3.89
CA ALA A 8 60.63 -2.63 3.91
C ALA A 8 60.43 -1.16 3.48
N ARG A 9 59.58 -0.93 2.49
CA ARG A 9 58.96 0.39 2.24
C ARG A 9 57.47 0.29 2.40
N ALA A 10 57.02 0.89 3.48
CA ALA A 10 55.65 1.20 3.72
C ALA A 10 55.13 2.17 2.66
N SER A 11 54.21 1.76 1.82
CA SER A 11 53.45 2.63 0.92
C SER A 11 52.14 2.96 1.57
N SER A 12 52.02 4.20 2.03
CA SER A 12 50.79 4.81 2.50
C SER A 12 49.79 4.93 1.35
N LEU A 13 48.75 4.12 1.36
CA LEU A 13 47.59 4.32 0.49
C LEU A 13 46.71 5.44 1.07
N LEU A 14 46.81 6.62 0.50
CA LEU A 14 45.85 7.70 0.65
C LEU A 14 44.55 7.25 -0.04
N ALA A 15 43.58 6.83 0.72
CA ALA A 15 42.20 6.68 0.27
C ALA A 15 41.61 8.09 0.07
N ALA A 16 41.55 8.53 -1.18
CA ALA A 16 40.77 9.69 -1.54
C ALA A 16 39.30 9.37 -1.39
N SER A 17 38.68 9.79 -0.27
CA SER A 17 37.27 9.80 -0.06
C SER A 17 36.62 10.82 -0.98
N CYS A 18 36.08 10.39 -2.11
CA CYS A 18 35.16 11.18 -2.91
C CYS A 18 33.85 11.32 -2.15
N CYS A 19 33.71 12.37 -1.35
CA CYS A 19 32.41 12.86 -0.91
C CYS A 19 31.67 13.41 -2.13
N THR A 20 30.85 12.58 -2.74
CA THR A 20 29.78 13.06 -3.61
C THR A 20 28.76 13.75 -2.72
N LEU A 21 28.81 15.06 -2.70
CA LEU A 21 27.75 15.92 -2.20
C LEU A 21 26.53 15.71 -3.13
N ALA A 22 25.66 14.77 -2.76
CA ALA A 22 24.30 14.76 -3.26
C ALA A 22 23.61 15.98 -2.65
N LEU A 23 23.54 17.05 -3.41
CA LEU A 23 22.67 18.19 -3.12
C LEU A 23 21.22 17.70 -3.27
N SER A 24 20.67 17.20 -2.18
CA SER A 24 19.23 16.97 -2.08
C SER A 24 18.52 18.31 -1.93
N THR A 25 18.17 18.93 -3.05
CA THR A 25 17.39 20.17 -3.12
C THR A 25 15.92 20.00 -2.77
N THR A 26 15.51 18.83 -2.28
CA THR A 26 14.11 18.49 -1.96
C THR A 26 13.64 18.99 -0.59
N ALA A 27 14.52 19.56 0.25
CA ALA A 27 14.14 19.94 1.62
C ALA A 27 13.36 21.27 1.71
N ALA A 28 13.44 22.14 0.71
CA ALA A 28 12.78 23.46 0.78
C ALA A 28 11.27 23.45 0.54
N TYR A 29 10.73 22.41 -0.08
CA TYR A 29 9.29 22.32 -0.42
C TYR A 29 8.44 21.57 0.62
N GLY A 30 9.06 20.97 1.61
CA GLY A 30 8.37 20.22 2.66
C GLY A 30 7.63 21.07 3.70
N ALA A 31 7.93 22.36 3.79
CA ALA A 31 7.43 23.24 4.88
C ALA A 31 6.08 23.90 4.61
N ILE A 32 5.47 23.70 3.42
CA ILE A 32 4.15 24.25 3.09
C ILE A 32 3.06 23.24 3.43
N GLY A 33 3.12 22.65 4.60
CA GLY A 33 2.09 21.78 5.15
C GLY A 33 1.26 22.52 6.20
N ASN A 34 -0.01 22.18 6.29
CA ASN A 34 -0.97 22.75 7.25
C ASN A 34 -0.39 22.82 8.67
N GLU A 35 -0.49 24.01 9.29
CA GLU A 35 -0.02 24.26 10.67
C GLU A 35 -0.79 23.52 11.77
N ASP A 36 -1.90 22.88 11.46
CA ASP A 36 -2.69 22.13 12.45
C ASP A 36 -2.15 20.72 12.74
N ASN A 37 -1.04 20.33 12.13
CA ASN A 37 -0.39 19.05 12.40
C ASN A 37 1.02 19.25 12.93
N LYS A 38 1.15 19.22 14.25
CA LYS A 38 2.43 18.93 14.92
C LYS A 38 3.03 17.68 14.28
N THR A 39 4.23 17.81 13.74
CA THR A 39 5.06 16.74 13.18
C THR A 39 5.17 15.58 14.15
N SER A 40 4.25 14.66 14.06
CA SER A 40 4.45 13.28 14.47
C SER A 40 4.19 12.43 13.23
N SER A 41 5.16 11.64 12.82
CA SER A 41 5.05 10.62 11.80
C SER A 41 4.08 9.51 12.28
N GLY A 42 2.81 9.85 12.41
CA GLY A 42 1.74 8.99 12.85
C GLY A 42 0.60 9.05 11.84
N SER A 43 0.24 7.92 11.26
CA SER A 43 -1.07 7.77 10.67
C SER A 43 -2.09 7.84 11.80
N SER A 44 -2.94 8.87 11.83
CA SER A 44 -4.10 8.89 12.71
C SER A 44 -5.24 8.17 12.04
N GLY A 45 -5.69 7.08 12.62
CA GLY A 45 -6.91 6.37 12.23
C GLY A 45 -7.98 6.57 13.29
N SER A 46 -9.20 6.87 12.88
CA SER A 46 -10.39 6.82 13.74
C SER A 46 -11.33 5.74 13.24
N ALA A 47 -11.93 5.00 14.17
CA ALA A 47 -12.95 4.01 13.87
C ALA A 47 -14.29 4.49 14.44
N SER A 48 -15.32 4.57 13.60
CA SER A 48 -16.68 4.85 14.00
C SER A 48 -17.59 3.79 13.38
N GLY A 49 -18.08 2.87 14.19
CA GLY A 49 -18.84 1.70 13.71
C GLY A 49 -17.96 0.81 12.80
N ASN A 50 -18.42 0.55 11.57
CA ASN A 50 -17.72 -0.27 10.57
C ASN A 50 -16.80 0.56 9.65
N THR A 51 -16.56 1.82 9.95
CA THR A 51 -15.81 2.74 9.10
C THR A 51 -14.48 3.10 9.77
N LEU A 52 -13.39 2.87 9.04
CA LEU A 52 -12.04 3.30 9.41
C LEU A 52 -11.66 4.50 8.55
N THR A 53 -11.30 5.61 9.18
CA THR A 53 -10.77 6.78 8.50
C THR A 53 -9.29 6.91 8.82
N ALA A 54 -8.45 6.88 7.80
CA ALA A 54 -7.01 7.09 7.93
C ALA A 54 -6.61 8.39 7.22
N SER A 55 -5.93 9.28 7.94
CA SER A 55 -5.33 10.48 7.37
C SER A 55 -3.81 10.30 7.36
N ALA A 56 -3.20 10.28 6.18
CA ALA A 56 -1.75 10.23 6.04
C ALA A 56 -1.19 11.65 6.02
N THR A 57 -0.20 11.92 6.84
CA THR A 57 0.39 13.26 7.07
C THR A 57 1.12 13.88 5.88
N THR A 58 1.16 13.20 4.74
CA THR A 58 1.89 13.65 3.53
C THR A 58 1.04 13.70 2.27
N THR A 59 -0.22 13.26 2.33
CA THR A 59 -1.17 13.28 1.21
C THR A 59 -2.47 13.94 1.64
N HIS A 60 -3.11 14.65 0.72
CA HIS A 60 -4.45 15.23 0.89
C HIS A 60 -5.57 14.24 0.53
N ILE A 61 -5.22 13.06 0.01
CA ILE A 61 -6.20 12.01 -0.26
C ILE A 61 -6.78 11.52 1.07
N LYS A 62 -8.08 11.68 1.22
CA LYS A 62 -8.84 11.10 2.32
C LYS A 62 -9.20 9.66 1.99
N VAL A 63 -8.94 8.77 2.93
CA VAL A 63 -9.23 7.34 2.77
C VAL A 63 -10.23 6.90 3.82
N THR A 64 -11.30 6.24 3.37
CA THR A 64 -12.30 5.65 4.25
C THR A 64 -12.50 4.20 3.84
N GLN A 65 -12.42 3.28 4.79
CA GLN A 65 -12.70 1.87 4.57
C GLN A 65 -14.00 1.47 5.24
N SER A 66 -14.83 0.74 4.52
CA SER A 66 -16.08 0.12 5.02
C SER A 66 -16.08 -1.37 4.72
N GLY A 67 -16.92 -2.12 5.40
CA GLY A 67 -16.99 -3.57 5.25
C GLY A 67 -15.89 -4.32 6.03
N GLY A 68 -15.70 -5.58 5.71
CA GLY A 68 -14.83 -6.48 6.46
C GLY A 68 -15.44 -6.92 7.79
N SER A 69 -14.66 -7.61 8.61
CA SER A 69 -15.11 -8.08 9.93
C SER A 69 -15.08 -6.97 10.97
N THR A 70 -16.18 -6.82 11.71
CA THR A 70 -16.29 -5.89 12.85
C THR A 70 -15.48 -6.31 14.09
N ALA A 71 -14.96 -7.54 14.09
CA ALA A 71 -14.11 -8.02 15.17
C ALA A 71 -12.73 -7.36 15.10
N ARG A 72 -12.11 -7.13 16.26
CA ARG A 72 -10.69 -6.68 16.40
C ARG A 72 -9.70 -7.74 15.86
N SER A 73 -9.96 -8.27 14.67
CA SER A 73 -9.04 -9.19 14.01
C SER A 73 -7.89 -8.37 13.41
N SER A 74 -6.68 -8.90 13.49
CA SER A 74 -5.56 -8.34 12.75
C SER A 74 -5.94 -8.28 11.27
N THR A 75 -5.79 -7.13 10.66
CA THR A 75 -5.98 -6.95 9.22
C THR A 75 -4.63 -7.02 8.53
N LYS A 76 -4.61 -7.44 7.28
CA LYS A 76 -3.41 -7.43 6.45
C LYS A 76 -3.74 -6.85 5.07
N PRO A 77 -2.76 -6.21 4.42
CA PRO A 77 -2.92 -5.76 3.05
C PRO A 77 -3.10 -6.94 2.11
N LEU A 78 -3.86 -6.73 1.03
CA LEU A 78 -3.93 -7.66 -0.08
C LEU A 78 -2.63 -7.63 -0.88
N ALA A 79 -2.20 -8.79 -1.36
CA ALA A 79 -1.16 -8.89 -2.36
C ALA A 79 -1.83 -9.06 -3.75
N PRO A 80 -1.44 -8.28 -4.77
CA PRO A 80 -1.97 -8.48 -6.11
C PRO A 80 -1.55 -9.84 -6.65
N VAL A 81 -2.46 -10.50 -7.37
CA VAL A 81 -2.19 -11.79 -8.05
C VAL A 81 -1.21 -11.58 -9.20
N ASP A 82 -1.33 -10.45 -9.91
CA ASP A 82 -0.32 -10.05 -10.89
C ASP A 82 0.89 -9.42 -10.18
N PRO A 83 2.05 -10.10 -10.13
CA PRO A 83 3.22 -9.60 -9.44
C PRO A 83 3.88 -8.39 -10.13
N ASN A 84 3.51 -8.11 -11.38
CA ASN A 84 4.03 -6.96 -12.14
C ASN A 84 3.16 -5.71 -11.94
N TRP A 85 1.95 -5.87 -11.45
CA TRP A 85 1.10 -4.72 -11.17
C TRP A 85 1.52 -4.05 -9.86
N GLN A 86 1.60 -2.74 -9.92
CA GLN A 86 1.91 -1.91 -8.75
C GLN A 86 1.04 -0.64 -8.77
N PRO A 87 0.65 -0.12 -7.59
CA PRO A 87 -0.02 1.16 -7.52
C PRO A 87 0.90 2.29 -8.01
N PRO A 88 0.39 3.47 -8.37
CA PRO A 88 1.22 4.58 -8.81
C PRO A 88 2.35 4.91 -7.82
N ALA A 89 3.55 5.18 -8.36
CA ALA A 89 4.72 5.53 -7.55
C ALA A 89 4.66 6.98 -7.07
N CYS A 90 4.04 7.86 -7.87
CA CYS A 90 3.78 9.24 -7.50
C CYS A 90 2.56 9.78 -8.24
N TRP A 91 2.02 10.89 -7.79
CA TRP A 91 0.93 11.65 -8.40
C TRP A 91 0.97 13.11 -7.96
N TYR A 92 0.16 13.97 -8.57
CA TYR A 92 0.05 15.35 -8.16
C TYR A 92 -1.15 15.58 -7.23
N GLU A 93 -0.97 16.42 -6.21
CA GLU A 93 -2.04 16.80 -5.27
C GLU A 93 -2.06 18.30 -5.00
N PRO A 94 -3.24 18.89 -4.69
CA PRO A 94 -3.33 20.24 -4.17
C PRO A 94 -2.68 20.29 -2.77
N VAL A 95 -1.87 21.30 -2.50
CA VAL A 95 -1.14 21.42 -1.23
C VAL A 95 -1.34 22.74 -0.53
N ALA A 96 -1.70 23.80 -1.25
CA ALA A 96 -1.90 25.11 -0.65
C ALA A 96 -2.88 25.97 -1.44
N SER A 97 -3.78 26.64 -0.73
CA SER A 97 -4.50 27.77 -1.31
C SER A 97 -3.56 28.97 -1.46
N PRO A 98 -3.94 29.99 -2.25
CA PRO A 98 -3.20 31.25 -2.33
C PRO A 98 -2.88 31.87 -0.96
N GLN A 99 -3.84 31.86 -0.07
CA GLN A 99 -3.71 32.42 1.29
C GLN A 99 -2.74 31.59 2.14
N GLN A 100 -2.80 30.26 2.05
CA GLN A 100 -1.90 29.38 2.78
C GLN A 100 -0.47 29.52 2.28
N LEU A 101 -0.25 29.59 0.97
CA LEU A 101 1.08 29.80 0.40
C LEU A 101 1.66 31.15 0.83
N LYS A 102 0.86 32.23 0.72
CA LYS A 102 1.27 33.57 1.20
C LYS A 102 1.64 33.54 2.69
N GLY A 103 0.78 32.95 3.53
CA GLY A 103 1.02 32.85 4.96
C GLY A 103 2.31 32.07 5.28
N ALA A 104 2.60 30.98 4.58
CA ALA A 104 3.83 30.23 4.73
C ALA A 104 5.07 31.08 4.37
N VAL A 105 5.03 31.77 3.24
CA VAL A 105 6.12 32.67 2.81
C VAL A 105 6.30 33.85 3.78
N ASP A 106 5.21 34.44 4.27
CA ASP A 106 5.29 35.55 5.26
C ASP A 106 5.91 35.08 6.58
N ARG A 107 5.70 33.83 6.99
CA ARG A 107 6.38 33.24 8.16
C ARG A 107 7.87 33.06 7.92
N LEU A 108 8.26 32.52 6.75
CA LEU A 108 9.66 32.39 6.37
C LEU A 108 10.39 33.73 6.36
N LYS A 109 9.75 34.79 5.85
CA LYS A 109 10.30 36.15 5.87
C LYS A 109 10.55 36.68 7.29
N LYS A 110 9.65 36.36 8.24
CA LYS A 110 9.73 36.80 9.63
C LYS A 110 10.74 35.99 10.44
N ASN A 111 10.95 34.75 10.14
CA ASN A 111 11.83 33.85 10.86
C ASN A 111 12.57 32.91 9.89
N PRO A 112 13.54 33.41 9.15
CA PRO A 112 14.28 32.63 8.14
C PRO A 112 15.04 31.43 8.72
N ASN A 113 15.14 31.30 10.05
CA ASN A 113 15.85 30.19 10.72
C ASN A 113 14.92 29.18 11.38
N ALA A 114 13.59 29.28 11.23
CA ALA A 114 12.67 28.44 12.00
C ALA A 114 12.65 26.99 11.57
N ASP A 115 12.92 26.67 10.29
CA ASP A 115 12.77 25.32 9.75
C ASP A 115 13.87 24.85 8.79
N LEU A 116 14.91 25.65 8.56
CA LEU A 116 16.03 25.30 7.68
C LEU A 116 17.35 25.54 8.41
N VAL A 117 18.30 24.65 8.18
CA VAL A 117 19.69 24.67 8.66
C VAL A 117 20.23 26.09 8.85
N PRO A 118 20.99 26.38 9.92
CA PRO A 118 21.44 27.73 10.26
C PRO A 118 22.35 28.29 9.19
N VAL A 119 21.81 29.07 8.29
CA VAL A 119 22.53 29.84 7.29
C VAL A 119 22.08 31.30 7.40
N THR A 120 23.04 32.16 7.66
CA THR A 120 23.04 33.62 7.60
C THR A 120 21.72 34.39 7.46
N PRO A 121 21.56 35.58 8.08
CA PRO A 121 20.31 36.35 8.17
C PRO A 121 19.78 36.92 6.83
N THR A 122 20.36 36.56 5.71
CA THR A 122 19.89 36.88 4.36
C THR A 122 19.18 35.66 3.77
N LEU A 123 18.00 35.88 3.20
CA LEU A 123 17.27 34.87 2.43
C LEU A 123 18.25 34.14 1.48
N SER A 124 18.22 32.82 1.51
CA SER A 124 18.99 32.02 0.58
C SER A 124 18.61 32.37 -0.87
N TRP A 125 19.49 32.10 -1.81
CA TRP A 125 19.22 32.31 -3.24
C TRP A 125 17.92 31.61 -3.68
N GLY A 126 17.66 30.38 -3.19
CA GLY A 126 16.46 29.65 -3.50
C GLY A 126 15.18 30.29 -2.94
N GLU A 127 15.23 30.85 -1.72
CA GLU A 127 14.10 31.60 -1.12
C GLU A 127 13.80 32.87 -1.91
N GLN A 128 14.85 33.57 -2.39
CA GLN A 128 14.67 34.75 -3.21
C GLN A 128 14.02 34.42 -4.57
N LEU A 129 14.43 33.34 -5.21
CA LEU A 129 13.78 32.86 -6.44
C LEU A 129 12.32 32.51 -6.22
N MET A 130 12.01 31.85 -5.13
CA MET A 130 10.63 31.50 -4.76
C MET A 130 9.78 32.77 -4.57
N LEU A 131 10.27 33.79 -3.88
CA LEU A 131 9.58 35.06 -3.73
C LEU A 131 9.40 35.79 -5.07
N ASP A 132 10.41 35.79 -5.91
CA ASP A 132 10.33 36.41 -7.22
C ASP A 132 9.29 35.71 -8.11
N HIS A 133 9.19 34.39 -7.99
CA HIS A 133 8.23 33.60 -8.76
C HIS A 133 6.79 33.77 -8.26
N TYR A 134 6.55 33.57 -6.96
CA TYR A 134 5.19 33.53 -6.41
C TYR A 134 4.64 34.90 -5.99
N GLU A 135 5.48 35.81 -5.56
CA GLU A 135 5.06 37.15 -5.14
C GLU A 135 5.10 38.16 -6.29
N LYS A 136 6.23 38.22 -6.99
CA LYS A 136 6.45 39.23 -8.03
C LYS A 136 6.03 38.75 -9.43
N GLY A 137 5.76 37.46 -9.60
CA GLY A 137 5.30 36.88 -10.86
C GLY A 137 6.40 36.76 -11.89
N LYS A 138 7.68 36.67 -11.50
CA LYS A 138 8.75 36.40 -12.43
C LYS A 138 8.70 34.98 -12.95
N ALA A 139 8.95 34.78 -14.24
CA ALA A 139 9.06 33.44 -14.80
C ALA A 139 10.29 32.72 -14.21
N GLU A 140 10.10 31.44 -13.92
CA GLU A 140 11.21 30.57 -13.50
C GLU A 140 11.85 30.00 -14.77
N ASN A 141 13.05 30.43 -15.07
CA ASN A 141 13.96 29.94 -16.14
C ASN A 141 13.25 29.39 -17.36
N SER A 142 12.60 29.20 -18.03
CA SER A 142 11.93 28.54 -19.19
C SER A 142 10.68 27.69 -18.84
N SER A 143 10.32 27.54 -17.58
CA SER A 143 9.31 26.52 -17.19
C SER A 143 7.92 27.06 -16.92
N GLY A 144 7.61 28.32 -17.14
CA GLY A 144 6.25 28.85 -16.99
C GLY A 144 6.14 30.24 -16.38
N ALA A 145 4.97 30.84 -16.55
CA ALA A 145 4.65 32.15 -16.00
C ALA A 145 4.68 32.12 -14.46
N GLY A 146 5.26 33.15 -13.86
CA GLY A 146 5.18 33.34 -12.40
C GLY A 146 3.77 33.65 -11.93
N PHE A 147 3.55 33.53 -10.63
CA PHE A 147 2.24 33.70 -9.99
C PHE A 147 2.21 35.01 -9.19
N LYS A 148 1.96 36.13 -9.87
CA LYS A 148 1.90 37.43 -9.22
C LYS A 148 0.94 37.41 -8.04
N ASP A 149 1.42 37.93 -6.88
CA ASP A 149 0.67 38.02 -5.63
C ASP A 149 0.03 36.69 -5.22
N TYR A 150 0.79 35.58 -5.35
CA TYR A 150 0.36 34.23 -5.00
C TYR A 150 -0.94 33.75 -5.63
N ASN A 151 -1.38 34.36 -6.73
CA ASN A 151 -2.72 34.14 -7.30
C ASN A 151 -3.87 34.45 -6.32
N LEU A 152 -3.69 35.38 -5.37
CA LEU A 152 -4.77 35.81 -4.48
C LEU A 152 -5.99 36.26 -5.29
N GLY A 153 -7.17 35.83 -4.84
CA GLY A 153 -8.44 36.12 -5.53
C GLY A 153 -8.77 35.24 -6.72
N LYS A 154 -7.89 34.32 -7.12
CA LYS A 154 -8.20 33.28 -8.11
C LYS A 154 -8.77 32.04 -7.43
N ASP A 155 -9.69 31.35 -8.11
CA ASP A 155 -10.26 30.09 -7.66
C ASP A 155 -9.40 28.93 -8.15
N GLY A 156 -8.69 28.29 -7.23
CA GLY A 156 -7.77 27.20 -7.50
C GLY A 156 -6.78 26.98 -6.37
N MET A 157 -5.84 26.07 -6.58
CA MET A 157 -4.84 25.70 -5.60
C MET A 157 -3.47 25.50 -6.25
N PHE A 158 -2.44 25.62 -5.43
CA PHE A 158 -1.10 25.18 -5.78
C PHE A 158 -0.97 23.67 -5.55
N TRP A 159 -0.33 23.00 -6.51
CA TRP A 159 -0.17 21.55 -6.56
C TRP A 159 1.30 21.16 -6.58
N ARG A 160 1.60 19.98 -6.07
CA ARG A 160 2.94 19.38 -6.13
C ARG A 160 2.87 17.87 -6.33
N GLY A 161 4.02 17.27 -6.70
CA GLY A 161 4.20 15.82 -6.68
C GLY A 161 4.17 15.26 -5.26
N VAL A 162 3.53 14.12 -5.11
CA VAL A 162 3.50 13.31 -3.87
C VAL A 162 3.96 11.90 -4.20
N ILE A 163 4.88 11.38 -3.40
CA ILE A 163 5.46 10.05 -3.60
C ILE A 163 4.67 9.03 -2.79
N ASN A 164 4.35 7.91 -3.40
CA ASN A 164 3.82 6.75 -2.69
C ASN A 164 4.91 6.19 -1.76
N LYS A 165 4.67 6.23 -0.46
CA LYS A 165 5.64 5.77 0.55
C LYS A 165 6.07 4.32 0.36
N ASN A 166 5.17 3.47 -0.14
CA ASN A 166 5.47 2.05 -0.36
C ASN A 166 6.37 1.84 -1.59
N ARG A 167 6.51 2.88 -2.45
CA ARG A 167 7.30 2.88 -3.68
C ARG A 167 8.37 3.98 -3.71
N ALA A 168 8.71 4.55 -2.56
CA ALA A 168 9.64 5.69 -2.47
C ALA A 168 11.07 5.39 -2.99
N ASN A 169 11.45 4.12 -3.07
CA ASN A 169 12.74 3.69 -3.59
C ASN A 169 12.71 3.35 -5.09
N ASP A 170 11.55 3.41 -5.72
CA ASP A 170 11.40 3.10 -7.14
C ASP A 170 11.80 4.31 -7.98
N VAL A 171 12.36 4.06 -9.15
CA VAL A 171 12.79 5.14 -10.06
C VAL A 171 11.58 5.99 -10.48
N GLU A 172 10.43 5.38 -10.72
CA GLU A 172 9.21 6.08 -11.12
C GLU A 172 8.68 7.04 -10.04
N SER A 173 9.13 6.92 -8.78
CA SER A 173 8.74 7.87 -7.73
C SER A 173 9.25 9.29 -7.99
N TYR A 174 10.26 9.44 -8.82
CA TYR A 174 10.84 10.71 -9.24
C TYR A 174 10.20 11.32 -10.50
N ASP A 175 9.26 10.62 -11.13
CA ASP A 175 8.61 11.09 -12.37
C ASP A 175 7.70 12.32 -12.17
N CYS A 176 7.28 12.59 -10.92
CA CYS A 176 6.44 13.74 -10.56
C CYS A 176 7.31 14.95 -10.18
N GLU A 177 8.14 15.41 -11.12
CA GLU A 177 9.19 16.42 -10.87
C GLU A 177 8.70 17.88 -10.91
N ARG A 178 7.45 18.12 -11.30
CA ARG A 178 6.96 19.50 -11.41
C ARG A 178 7.11 20.22 -10.08
N THR A 179 7.71 21.37 -10.12
CA THR A 179 7.70 22.31 -9.00
C THR A 179 6.27 22.71 -8.66
N LEU A 180 6.09 23.41 -7.55
CA LEU A 180 4.77 23.87 -7.12
C LEU A 180 4.11 24.67 -8.26
N PHE A 181 2.99 24.18 -8.79
CA PHE A 181 2.28 24.76 -9.92
C PHE A 181 0.81 25.05 -9.60
N TRP A 182 0.20 25.92 -10.37
CA TRP A 182 -1.19 26.31 -10.19
C TRP A 182 -2.14 25.43 -10.98
N GLN A 183 -3.26 25.10 -10.36
CA GLN A 183 -4.38 24.43 -11.01
C GLN A 183 -5.68 25.12 -10.61
N ASN A 184 -6.55 25.41 -11.59
CA ASN A 184 -7.86 25.99 -11.34
C ASN A 184 -8.75 25.01 -10.57
N ALA A 185 -9.68 25.52 -9.78
CA ALA A 185 -10.59 24.71 -9.01
C ALA A 185 -11.36 23.70 -9.88
N LYS A 186 -11.56 22.50 -9.35
CA LYS A 186 -12.31 21.42 -10.01
C LYS A 186 -11.74 20.97 -11.37
N THR A 187 -10.48 21.28 -11.65
CA THR A 187 -9.79 20.78 -12.83
C THR A 187 -8.58 19.95 -12.41
N LEU A 188 -8.29 18.91 -13.18
CA LEU A 188 -7.07 18.12 -13.00
C LEU A 188 -5.93 18.66 -13.87
N PRO A 189 -4.67 18.49 -13.49
CA PRO A 189 -3.55 18.81 -14.36
C PRO A 189 -3.57 17.91 -15.59
N GLU A 190 -3.21 18.50 -16.74
CA GLU A 190 -2.98 17.74 -17.98
C GLU A 190 -1.61 17.05 -17.90
N ASP A 191 -1.57 15.95 -17.18
CA ASP A 191 -0.34 15.19 -16.90
C ASP A 191 -0.68 13.72 -16.66
N LYS A 192 0.21 12.81 -17.06
CA LYS A 192 0.05 11.36 -16.85
C LYS A 192 -0.05 10.97 -15.37
N HIS A 193 0.44 11.81 -14.46
CA HIS A 193 0.38 11.60 -13.02
C HIS A 193 -0.73 12.40 -12.34
N ALA A 194 -1.71 12.88 -13.11
CA ALA A 194 -2.91 13.49 -12.53
C ALA A 194 -3.64 12.47 -11.63
N PRO A 195 -4.22 12.89 -10.50
CA PRO A 195 -4.97 12.00 -9.61
C PRO A 195 -6.35 11.71 -10.19
N THR A 196 -6.39 11.05 -11.34
CA THR A 196 -7.60 10.59 -12.00
C THR A 196 -8.30 9.50 -11.15
N PRO A 197 -9.58 9.17 -11.40
CA PRO A 197 -10.28 8.15 -10.64
C PRO A 197 -9.58 6.78 -10.62
N ASP A 198 -8.95 6.38 -11.71
CA ASP A 198 -8.16 5.14 -11.80
C ASP A 198 -6.90 5.18 -10.91
N VAL A 199 -6.20 6.33 -10.87
CA VAL A 199 -5.06 6.55 -9.94
C VAL A 199 -5.53 6.46 -8.49
N LEU A 200 -6.67 7.09 -8.15
CA LEU A 200 -7.25 7.00 -6.81
C LEU A 200 -7.75 5.58 -6.49
N ALA A 201 -8.28 4.85 -7.48
CA ALA A 201 -8.67 3.45 -7.31
C ALA A 201 -7.47 2.55 -6.99
N ALA A 202 -6.37 2.73 -7.72
CA ALA A 202 -5.14 2.00 -7.45
C ALA A 202 -4.52 2.38 -6.09
N TYR A 203 -4.62 3.65 -5.70
CA TYR A 203 -4.23 4.09 -4.36
C TYR A 203 -5.13 3.47 -3.27
N ALA A 204 -6.45 3.42 -3.50
CA ALA A 204 -7.39 2.79 -2.58
C ALA A 204 -7.11 1.28 -2.44
N TYR A 205 -6.76 0.60 -3.54
CA TYR A 205 -6.34 -0.81 -3.51
C TYR A 205 -5.18 -1.04 -2.53
N ASP A 206 -4.13 -0.21 -2.59
CA ASP A 206 -2.97 -0.29 -1.68
C ASP A 206 -3.35 -0.10 -0.20
N LYS A 207 -4.53 0.44 0.08
CA LYS A 207 -5.06 0.67 1.43
C LYS A 207 -6.08 -0.37 1.87
N ILE A 208 -6.49 -1.29 0.99
CA ILE A 208 -7.40 -2.36 1.36
C ILE A 208 -6.75 -3.26 2.41
N ASN A 209 -7.40 -3.35 3.56
CA ASN A 209 -7.03 -4.25 4.63
C ASN A 209 -8.14 -5.27 4.82
N VAL A 210 -7.86 -6.52 4.47
CA VAL A 210 -8.81 -7.63 4.66
C VAL A 210 -8.63 -8.27 6.03
N PRO A 211 -9.72 -8.81 6.62
CA PRO A 211 -9.62 -9.55 7.87
C PRO A 211 -8.69 -10.75 7.73
N GLN A 212 -7.84 -10.95 8.72
CA GLN A 212 -7.02 -12.16 8.78
C GLN A 212 -7.92 -13.36 8.99
N THR A 213 -8.16 -14.13 7.94
CA THR A 213 -9.08 -15.25 7.96
C THR A 213 -8.35 -16.51 8.40
N ARG A 214 -8.83 -17.14 9.46
CA ARG A 214 -8.36 -18.45 9.88
C ARG A 214 -9.30 -19.49 9.31
N ILE A 215 -8.77 -20.36 8.45
CA ILE A 215 -9.51 -21.54 8.02
C ILE A 215 -9.79 -22.46 9.21
N GLU A 216 -10.98 -23.00 9.26
CA GLU A 216 -11.34 -24.07 10.17
C GLU A 216 -11.02 -25.42 9.51
N LEU A 217 -10.50 -26.34 10.29
CA LEU A 217 -10.11 -27.67 9.81
C LEU A 217 -10.67 -28.76 10.73
N LYS A 218 -11.07 -29.86 10.14
CA LYS A 218 -11.38 -31.08 10.87
C LYS A 218 -10.80 -32.31 10.14
N PRO A 219 -9.83 -33.02 10.73
CA PRO A 219 -9.19 -32.75 12.03
C PRO A 219 -8.35 -31.47 12.02
N ALA A 220 -8.24 -30.80 13.17
CA ALA A 220 -7.68 -29.45 13.26
C ALA A 220 -6.13 -29.38 13.22
N ILE A 221 -5.44 -30.46 13.67
CA ILE A 221 -3.99 -30.44 13.87
C ILE A 221 -3.33 -31.66 13.22
N LYS A 222 -4.00 -32.83 13.28
CA LYS A 222 -3.43 -34.12 12.92
C LYS A 222 -4.39 -34.90 12.06
N SER A 223 -4.05 -35.13 10.81
CA SER A 223 -4.81 -35.95 9.87
C SER A 223 -4.28 -37.36 9.81
N THR A 224 -4.98 -38.23 9.12
CA THR A 224 -4.64 -39.63 8.86
C THR A 224 -4.55 -39.86 7.36
N VAL A 225 -3.61 -40.67 6.92
CA VAL A 225 -3.48 -41.11 5.53
C VAL A 225 -4.81 -41.68 5.04
N ASN A 226 -5.23 -41.30 3.84
CA ASN A 226 -6.49 -41.68 3.18
C ASN A 226 -7.77 -41.28 3.94
N ALA A 227 -7.65 -40.37 4.92
CA ALA A 227 -8.83 -39.79 5.58
C ALA A 227 -8.98 -38.31 5.19
N PRO A 228 -10.19 -37.87 4.80
CA PRO A 228 -10.40 -36.50 4.38
C PRO A 228 -10.26 -35.51 5.54
N THR A 229 -9.59 -34.40 5.26
CA THR A 229 -9.53 -33.22 6.12
C THR A 229 -10.48 -32.17 5.56
N TRP A 230 -11.51 -31.85 6.30
CA TRP A 230 -12.51 -30.85 5.93
C TRP A 230 -11.93 -29.44 6.14
N VAL A 231 -12.20 -28.56 5.21
CA VAL A 231 -11.82 -27.14 5.26
C VAL A 231 -13.08 -26.30 5.11
N TRP A 232 -13.25 -25.29 5.93
CA TRP A 232 -14.35 -24.34 5.79
C TRP A 232 -14.02 -22.99 6.39
N LEU A 233 -14.81 -21.99 5.99
CA LEU A 233 -14.76 -20.61 6.47
C LEU A 233 -16.17 -20.11 6.74
N ASP A 234 -16.35 -19.52 7.93
CA ASP A 234 -17.61 -18.87 8.28
C ASP A 234 -17.72 -17.52 7.56
N LYS A 235 -18.87 -17.26 6.92
CA LYS A 235 -19.20 -16.00 6.24
C LYS A 235 -19.02 -14.76 7.11
N ALA A 236 -19.20 -14.87 8.41
CA ALA A 236 -19.03 -13.76 9.35
C ALA A 236 -17.58 -13.27 9.44
N LYS A 237 -16.62 -14.03 8.91
CA LYS A 237 -15.19 -13.73 9.02
C LYS A 237 -14.60 -13.06 7.78
N PHE A 238 -15.32 -13.01 6.67
CA PHE A 238 -14.86 -12.35 5.45
C PHE A 238 -16.03 -11.84 4.63
N ASN A 239 -16.19 -10.55 4.62
CA ASN A 239 -17.16 -9.83 3.83
C ASN A 239 -16.44 -8.92 2.85
N GLU A 240 -17.15 -8.48 1.84
CA GLU A 240 -16.69 -7.44 0.94
C GLU A 240 -16.11 -6.24 1.70
N VAL A 241 -15.00 -5.73 1.20
CA VAL A 241 -14.29 -4.58 1.76
C VAL A 241 -14.24 -3.50 0.70
N THR A 242 -14.70 -2.31 1.04
CA THR A 242 -14.70 -1.18 0.15
C THR A 242 -13.81 -0.07 0.74
N VAL A 243 -12.92 0.47 -0.08
CA VAL A 243 -12.07 1.60 0.27
C VAL A 243 -12.35 2.74 -0.69
N ARG A 244 -12.76 3.87 -0.13
CA ARG A 244 -12.95 5.12 -0.85
C ARG A 244 -11.73 6.01 -0.65
N ALA A 245 -11.11 6.43 -1.75
CA ALA A 245 -10.10 7.46 -1.79
C ALA A 245 -10.69 8.70 -2.47
N GLU A 246 -10.56 9.86 -1.85
CA GLU A 246 -11.09 11.10 -2.39
C GLU A 246 -10.14 12.27 -2.19
N LEU A 247 -10.15 13.16 -3.16
CA LEU A 247 -9.43 14.42 -3.18
C LEU A 247 -10.44 15.56 -3.32
N PRO A 248 -11.02 16.03 -2.20
CA PRO A 248 -12.16 16.95 -2.21
C PRO A 248 -11.89 18.25 -2.95
N GLU A 249 -10.67 18.77 -2.83
CA GLU A 249 -10.25 20.03 -3.46
C GLU A 249 -10.28 19.96 -4.99
N ALA A 250 -10.05 18.76 -5.54
CA ALA A 250 -10.15 18.49 -6.98
C ALA A 250 -11.53 17.96 -7.41
N GLY A 251 -12.38 17.59 -6.45
CA GLY A 251 -13.68 16.98 -6.72
C GLY A 251 -13.60 15.58 -7.31
N VAL A 252 -12.49 14.86 -7.09
CA VAL A 252 -12.23 13.53 -7.63
C VAL A 252 -12.25 12.49 -6.53
N TRP A 253 -12.84 11.35 -6.81
CA TRP A 253 -12.88 10.21 -5.92
C TRP A 253 -12.90 8.89 -6.69
N ALA A 254 -12.48 7.82 -6.03
CA ALA A 254 -12.72 6.45 -6.43
C ALA A 254 -13.06 5.58 -5.22
N GLU A 255 -13.88 4.58 -5.45
CA GLU A 255 -14.27 3.58 -4.47
C GLU A 255 -13.88 2.21 -5.02
N THR A 256 -12.94 1.54 -4.35
CA THR A 256 -12.40 0.25 -4.76
C THR A 256 -12.93 -0.81 -3.83
N THR A 257 -13.58 -1.82 -4.41
CA THR A 257 -14.24 -2.91 -3.71
C THR A 257 -13.49 -4.20 -3.95
N ALA A 258 -13.12 -4.86 -2.84
CA ALA A 258 -12.58 -6.21 -2.82
C ALA A 258 -13.67 -7.19 -2.41
N LYS A 259 -14.05 -8.10 -3.30
CA LYS A 259 -15.05 -9.13 -3.09
C LYS A 259 -14.40 -10.50 -3.07
N PRO A 260 -14.52 -11.28 -1.99
CA PRO A 260 -13.98 -12.63 -1.96
C PRO A 260 -14.72 -13.52 -2.97
N VAL A 261 -14.00 -14.30 -3.78
CA VAL A 261 -14.59 -15.11 -4.85
C VAL A 261 -14.23 -16.59 -4.77
N ALA A 262 -13.08 -16.94 -4.20
CA ALA A 262 -12.66 -18.33 -4.07
C ALA A 262 -11.69 -18.52 -2.92
N LEU A 263 -11.62 -19.75 -2.40
CA LEU A 263 -10.56 -20.23 -1.53
C LEU A 263 -9.78 -21.31 -2.26
N HIS A 264 -8.50 -21.12 -2.48
CA HIS A 264 -7.60 -22.16 -2.99
C HIS A 264 -6.91 -22.87 -1.83
N VAL A 265 -6.94 -24.20 -1.85
CA VAL A 265 -6.31 -25.07 -0.85
C VAL A 265 -5.13 -25.79 -1.51
N ASP A 266 -3.89 -25.47 -1.05
CA ASP A 266 -2.66 -26.16 -1.45
C ASP A 266 -2.19 -27.05 -0.30
N PRO A 267 -2.19 -28.36 -0.45
CA PRO A 267 -1.77 -29.30 0.58
C PRO A 267 -0.29 -29.24 0.97
N GLY A 268 0.56 -28.60 0.17
CA GLY A 268 2.02 -28.55 0.35
C GLY A 268 2.72 -29.83 -0.06
N THR A 269 2.08 -30.68 -0.84
CA THR A 269 2.63 -31.93 -1.38
C THR A 269 1.82 -32.48 -2.56
N SER A 270 2.47 -33.17 -3.48
CA SER A 270 1.81 -33.93 -4.55
C SER A 270 1.24 -35.28 -4.06
N ASP A 271 1.66 -35.76 -2.90
CA ASP A 271 1.11 -36.98 -2.25
C ASP A 271 -0.23 -36.66 -1.54
N SER A 272 -1.15 -36.05 -2.27
CA SER A 272 -2.46 -35.64 -1.75
C SER A 272 -3.48 -35.45 -2.85
N GLU A 273 -4.74 -35.47 -2.48
CA GLU A 273 -5.88 -35.13 -3.33
C GLU A 273 -6.65 -34.00 -2.68
N THR A 274 -7.06 -33.02 -3.48
CA THR A 274 -7.93 -31.93 -3.03
C THR A 274 -9.38 -32.19 -3.42
N SER A 275 -10.28 -31.63 -2.67
CA SER A 275 -11.73 -31.66 -2.97
C SER A 275 -12.26 -30.22 -2.90
N PRO A 276 -12.65 -29.62 -4.04
CA PRO A 276 -12.54 -30.12 -5.42
C PRO A 276 -11.12 -30.43 -5.88
N SER A 277 -10.96 -31.20 -6.98
CA SER A 277 -9.64 -31.63 -7.48
C SER A 277 -8.73 -30.46 -7.92
N SER A 278 -9.31 -29.32 -8.27
CA SER A 278 -8.56 -28.07 -8.55
C SER A 278 -7.96 -27.43 -7.29
N GLY A 279 -8.44 -27.81 -6.11
CA GLY A 279 -8.18 -27.10 -4.85
C GLY A 279 -9.02 -25.84 -4.63
N ASP A 280 -9.83 -25.44 -5.62
CA ASP A 280 -10.61 -24.21 -5.57
C ASP A 280 -12.00 -24.45 -4.98
N CYS A 281 -12.21 -24.00 -3.77
CA CYS A 281 -13.48 -24.09 -3.06
C CYS A 281 -14.30 -22.83 -3.33
N ALA A 282 -15.45 -22.99 -3.96
CA ALA A 282 -16.36 -21.89 -4.28
C ALA A 282 -17.02 -21.30 -3.03
N ILE A 283 -17.41 -20.03 -3.14
CA ILE A 283 -18.24 -19.38 -2.13
C ILE A 283 -19.68 -19.86 -2.26
N ASN A 284 -20.26 -20.28 -1.15
CA ASN A 284 -21.65 -20.67 -1.04
C ASN A 284 -22.57 -19.44 -1.19
N ALA A 285 -23.84 -19.69 -1.51
CA ALA A 285 -24.84 -18.61 -1.67
C ALA A 285 -25.01 -17.75 -0.40
N ASP A 286 -24.70 -18.29 0.77
CA ASP A 286 -24.75 -17.59 2.05
C ASP A 286 -23.45 -16.84 2.38
N GLY A 287 -22.44 -16.87 1.49
CA GLY A 287 -21.14 -16.23 1.66
C GLY A 287 -20.13 -17.04 2.48
N SER A 288 -20.46 -18.26 2.94
CA SER A 288 -19.50 -19.18 3.54
C SER A 288 -18.69 -19.91 2.47
N ILE A 289 -17.56 -20.53 2.86
CA ILE A 289 -16.80 -21.42 1.98
C ILE A 289 -16.71 -22.79 2.63
N GLY A 290 -16.88 -23.85 1.82
CA GLY A 290 -16.95 -25.21 2.31
C GLY A 290 -18.16 -25.43 3.21
N THR A 291 -18.14 -26.54 3.97
CA THR A 291 -19.20 -26.89 4.92
C THR A 291 -18.54 -27.32 6.24
N PRO A 292 -19.02 -26.84 7.39
CA PRO A 292 -18.54 -27.31 8.68
C PRO A 292 -18.68 -28.80 8.81
N TYR A 293 -17.66 -29.49 9.32
CA TYR A 293 -17.72 -30.92 9.62
C TYR A 293 -18.79 -31.24 10.67
N THR A 294 -19.62 -32.23 10.41
CA THR A 294 -20.56 -32.77 11.37
C THR A 294 -20.21 -34.21 11.76
N LYS A 295 -20.62 -34.62 12.97
CA LYS A 295 -20.37 -35.98 13.43
C LYS A 295 -21.05 -36.99 12.48
N GLY A 296 -20.30 -37.92 11.92
CA GLY A 296 -20.80 -38.89 10.94
C GLY A 296 -20.28 -38.65 9.51
N ASP A 297 -19.62 -37.50 9.24
CA ASP A 297 -19.09 -37.16 7.92
C ASP A 297 -17.65 -37.65 7.69
N ALA A 298 -17.08 -38.42 8.62
CA ALA A 298 -15.68 -38.85 8.61
C ALA A 298 -15.25 -39.58 7.33
N TYR A 299 -16.18 -40.23 6.63
CA TYR A 299 -15.91 -40.99 5.39
C TYR A 299 -16.51 -40.33 4.14
N LYS A 300 -17.12 -39.17 4.29
CA LYS A 300 -17.65 -38.41 3.15
C LYS A 300 -16.56 -37.54 2.53
N SER A 301 -16.61 -37.38 1.22
CA SER A 301 -15.79 -36.39 0.54
C SER A 301 -16.24 -34.97 0.94
N PRO A 302 -15.36 -34.11 1.47
CA PRO A 302 -15.74 -32.77 1.82
C PRO A 302 -15.99 -31.91 0.56
N PRO A 303 -16.90 -30.94 0.60
CA PRO A 303 -17.08 -29.97 -0.48
C PRO A 303 -15.82 -29.12 -0.69
N CYS A 304 -15.04 -28.92 0.37
CA CYS A 304 -13.74 -28.26 0.37
C CYS A 304 -12.82 -28.99 1.36
N GLY A 305 -11.67 -29.46 0.90
CA GLY A 305 -10.77 -30.21 1.77
C GLY A 305 -9.58 -30.86 1.09
N VAL A 306 -8.86 -31.67 1.84
CA VAL A 306 -7.66 -32.40 1.38
C VAL A 306 -7.60 -33.79 1.99
N THR A 307 -7.16 -34.76 1.18
CA THR A 307 -6.82 -36.12 1.62
C THR A 307 -5.35 -36.36 1.38
N TYR A 308 -4.57 -36.61 2.40
CA TYR A 308 -3.16 -36.97 2.28
C TYR A 308 -3.00 -38.45 2.02
N LEU A 309 -2.20 -38.80 1.03
CA LEU A 309 -1.97 -40.21 0.60
C LEU A 309 -0.73 -40.80 1.29
N ARG A 310 0.07 -40.00 1.95
CA ARG A 310 1.30 -40.44 2.64
C ARG A 310 1.55 -39.66 3.91
N ALA A 311 2.07 -40.34 4.93
CA ALA A 311 2.60 -39.71 6.12
C ALA A 311 4.06 -39.29 5.91
N ARG A 312 4.47 -38.16 6.53
CA ARG A 312 5.81 -37.60 6.40
C ARG A 312 6.63 -37.72 7.70
N GLY A 313 6.22 -38.66 8.54
CA GLY A 313 6.85 -38.88 9.84
C GLY A 313 6.62 -37.68 10.79
N ALA A 314 7.69 -37.20 11.40
CA ALA A 314 7.62 -36.08 12.35
C ALA A 314 7.44 -34.69 11.70
N GLN A 315 7.62 -34.57 10.39
CA GLN A 315 7.53 -33.27 9.72
C GLN A 315 6.11 -33.01 9.20
N PRO A 316 5.47 -31.92 9.63
CA PRO A 316 4.14 -31.57 9.13
C PRO A 316 4.19 -31.04 7.69
N TYR A 317 3.15 -31.29 6.93
CA TYR A 317 2.88 -30.59 5.69
C TYR A 317 2.49 -29.15 5.97
N GLN A 318 2.81 -28.24 5.05
CA GLN A 318 2.41 -26.84 5.14
C GLN A 318 1.16 -26.65 4.29
N LEU A 319 -0.01 -26.86 4.89
CA LEU A 319 -1.29 -26.60 4.24
C LEU A 319 -1.45 -25.11 4.08
N LYS A 320 -1.55 -24.65 2.84
CA LYS A 320 -1.81 -23.25 2.51
C LYS A 320 -3.26 -23.07 2.09
N ALA A 321 -3.81 -21.95 2.48
CA ALA A 321 -5.14 -21.54 2.09
C ALA A 321 -5.09 -20.07 1.66
N SER A 322 -5.40 -19.83 0.39
CA SER A 322 -5.36 -18.51 -0.24
C SER A 322 -6.76 -18.09 -0.64
N ILE A 323 -7.23 -16.96 -0.14
CA ILE A 323 -8.48 -16.35 -0.58
C ILE A 323 -8.17 -15.40 -1.72
N THR A 324 -8.89 -15.57 -2.83
CA THR A 324 -8.85 -14.64 -3.96
C THR A 324 -9.97 -13.62 -3.81
N TRP A 325 -9.60 -12.35 -4.00
CA TRP A 325 -10.49 -11.20 -3.93
C TRP A 325 -10.54 -10.54 -5.30
N GLN A 326 -11.69 -10.57 -5.94
CA GLN A 326 -11.95 -9.80 -7.15
C GLN A 326 -12.02 -8.32 -6.81
N ILE A 327 -11.32 -7.50 -7.59
CA ILE A 327 -11.20 -6.07 -7.34
C ILE A 327 -11.87 -5.30 -8.48
N SER A 328 -12.89 -4.56 -8.12
CA SER A 328 -13.56 -3.61 -9.02
C SER A 328 -13.59 -2.22 -8.40
N TRP A 329 -13.76 -1.20 -9.22
CA TRP A 329 -13.83 0.16 -8.73
C TRP A 329 -14.80 1.02 -9.56
N GLU A 330 -15.32 2.05 -8.92
CA GLU A 330 -16.07 3.13 -9.54
C GLU A 330 -15.59 4.48 -9.03
N GLY A 331 -15.80 5.56 -9.79
CA GLY A 331 -15.28 6.87 -9.44
C GLY A 331 -16.04 8.03 -10.04
N SER A 332 -15.56 9.22 -9.72
CA SER A 332 -16.12 10.48 -10.22
C SER A 332 -16.18 10.49 -11.75
N GLY A 333 -17.19 11.19 -12.29
CA GLY A 333 -17.41 11.25 -13.74
C GLY A 333 -17.98 9.96 -14.35
N GLY A 334 -18.39 8.98 -13.53
CA GLY A 334 -18.88 7.69 -14.00
C GLY A 334 -17.78 6.72 -14.45
N ALA A 335 -16.54 7.02 -14.13
CA ALA A 335 -15.41 6.13 -14.37
C ALA A 335 -15.56 4.84 -13.54
N LYS A 336 -15.19 3.72 -14.13
CA LYS A 336 -15.21 2.41 -13.48
C LYS A 336 -14.28 1.44 -14.21
N GLY A 337 -13.90 0.39 -13.51
CA GLY A 337 -13.06 -0.66 -14.09
C GLY A 337 -12.75 -1.75 -13.07
N ASP A 338 -11.86 -2.64 -13.48
CA ASP A 338 -11.32 -3.69 -12.63
C ASP A 338 -9.83 -3.44 -12.40
N LEU A 339 -9.33 -3.90 -11.27
CA LEU A 339 -7.91 -3.97 -10.94
C LEU A 339 -7.54 -5.45 -10.80
N PRO A 340 -6.25 -5.81 -10.84
CA PRO A 340 -5.83 -7.17 -10.62
C PRO A 340 -6.38 -7.73 -9.33
N ASP A 341 -6.84 -8.98 -9.37
CA ASP A 341 -7.33 -9.66 -8.18
C ASP A 341 -6.28 -9.62 -7.07
N GLY A 342 -6.76 -9.57 -5.84
CA GLY A 342 -5.92 -9.63 -4.66
C GLY A 342 -5.95 -11.00 -4.03
N THR A 343 -4.88 -11.40 -3.36
CA THR A 343 -4.82 -12.65 -2.62
C THR A 343 -4.34 -12.42 -1.19
N PHE A 344 -4.85 -13.28 -0.32
CA PHE A 344 -4.41 -13.35 1.07
C PHE A 344 -4.19 -14.82 1.44
N GLU A 345 -2.96 -15.16 1.84
CA GLU A 345 -2.56 -16.53 2.17
C GLU A 345 -2.40 -16.73 3.69
N THR A 346 -2.85 -17.88 4.17
CA THR A 346 -2.52 -18.41 5.50
C THR A 346 -1.93 -19.80 5.37
N THR A 347 -0.94 -20.11 6.20
CA THR A 347 -0.31 -21.42 6.23
C THR A 347 -0.57 -22.10 7.57
N LYS A 348 -0.87 -23.38 7.53
CA LYS A 348 -1.09 -24.21 8.72
C LYS A 348 -0.28 -25.50 8.65
N ALA A 349 0.50 -25.77 9.68
CA ALA A 349 1.21 -27.05 9.81
C ALA A 349 0.21 -28.18 10.08
N MET A 350 0.21 -29.19 9.23
CA MET A 350 -0.67 -30.38 9.31
C MET A 350 0.16 -31.64 9.47
N ALA A 351 0.15 -32.22 10.65
CA ALA A 351 0.75 -33.54 10.88
C ALA A 351 -0.12 -34.62 10.25
N VAL A 352 0.48 -35.56 9.53
CA VAL A 352 -0.25 -36.69 8.93
C VAL A 352 0.35 -37.99 9.48
N GLN A 353 -0.51 -38.84 10.05
CA GLN A 353 -0.13 -40.13 10.60
C GLN A 353 -0.68 -41.28 9.75
N GLU A 354 0.02 -42.40 9.78
CA GLU A 354 -0.44 -43.66 9.23
C GLU A 354 -0.91 -44.55 10.36
N ILE A 355 -2.06 -45.19 10.18
CA ILE A 355 -2.58 -46.19 11.12
C ILE A 355 -2.32 -47.56 10.52
N GLN A 356 -1.43 -48.32 11.14
CA GLN A 356 -1.17 -49.71 10.76
C GLN A 356 -1.99 -50.65 11.63
N ALA A 357 -2.82 -51.49 11.01
CA ALA A 357 -3.47 -52.58 11.72
C ALA A 357 -2.48 -53.71 11.91
N VAL A 358 -2.09 -54.01 13.14
CA VAL A 358 -1.30 -55.20 13.47
C VAL A 358 -2.29 -56.33 13.71
N ASN A 359 -2.45 -57.24 12.74
CA ASN A 359 -3.14 -58.52 12.96
C ASN A 359 -2.28 -59.35 13.90
N ARG A 360 -2.76 -59.63 15.09
CA ARG A 360 -2.20 -60.64 16.01
C ARG A 360 -2.90 -61.98 15.84
#